data_92e952eff0b4005822fb903e24943f92
#
_entry.id   92e952eff0b4005822fb903e24943f92
#
_cell.length_a   1.000
_cell.length_b   1.000
_cell.length_c   1.000
_cell.angle_alpha   90.00
_cell.angle_beta   90.00
_cell.angle_gamma   90.00
#
_symmetry.space_group_name_H-M   'P 1'
#
loop_
_entity.id
_entity.type
_entity.pdbx_description
1 polymer ?
#
loop_
_entity_poly.entity_id
_entity_poly.type
_entity_poly.pdbx_seq_one_letter_code
_entity_poly.pdbx_strand_id
1 'polypeptide(L)'
;TVPARKLSDICRALGDESPIELSLEGDRLHLRSGNSHFTLSTLPAEHFPNVEDEDESFRLELPQKELGRMLDATAFAMAQQDVRYYLNGLLLEVSAEHVRTVATDGHRLAMAHVEMQTGCPDLRQVIVPRKGVLELARLLDDVETPVTLVIGDNHLRATVGAYTFTSKLIEGKFPDYNRVIPRGGDKVVLADRATLKNTLQRAGILSHENIRGVRLNLGPNQLQVFANNPDQEQAEDELPVEYQGE
;
A
#
# COMPACT_ATOMS: atom_id res chain seq x y z
N THR A 1 13.77 -17.93 -19.52
CA THR A 1 13.16 -16.63 -19.22
C THR A 1 13.51 -15.62 -20.30
N VAL A 2 12.64 -14.61 -20.53
CA VAL A 2 12.86 -13.50 -21.49
C VAL A 2 12.63 -12.16 -20.78
N PRO A 3 13.19 -11.05 -21.31
CA PRO A 3 12.91 -9.72 -20.77
C PRO A 3 11.42 -9.38 -20.92
N ALA A 4 10.68 -9.39 -19.81
CA ALA A 4 9.23 -9.23 -19.78
C ALA A 4 8.74 -7.94 -20.47
N ARG A 5 9.44 -6.81 -20.24
CA ARG A 5 9.09 -5.52 -20.85
C ARG A 5 9.15 -5.58 -22.39
N LYS A 6 10.22 -6.14 -22.96
CA LYS A 6 10.37 -6.27 -24.40
C LYS A 6 9.28 -7.15 -25.00
N LEU A 7 9.00 -8.30 -24.36
CA LEU A 7 7.92 -9.17 -24.81
C LEU A 7 6.56 -8.46 -24.75
N SER A 8 6.26 -7.77 -23.65
CA SER A 8 5.03 -6.99 -23.49
C SER A 8 4.89 -5.89 -24.55
N ASP A 9 5.98 -5.15 -24.81
CA ASP A 9 5.96 -4.08 -25.83
C ASP A 9 5.73 -4.63 -27.24
N ILE A 10 6.33 -5.80 -27.57
CA ILE A 10 6.07 -6.51 -28.83
C ILE A 10 4.60 -6.92 -28.92
N CYS A 11 4.06 -7.57 -27.89
CA CYS A 11 2.67 -8.02 -27.88
C CYS A 11 1.68 -6.86 -28.04
N ARG A 12 1.96 -5.69 -27.41
CA ARG A 12 1.13 -4.49 -27.55
C ARG A 12 1.20 -3.85 -28.93
N ALA A 13 2.31 -4.03 -29.64
CA ALA A 13 2.48 -3.49 -30.98
C ALA A 13 1.85 -4.39 -32.09
N LEU A 14 1.51 -5.62 -31.75
CA LEU A 14 0.80 -6.54 -32.63
C LEU A 14 -0.70 -6.30 -32.55
N GLY A 15 -1.45 -6.60 -33.62
CA GLY A 15 -2.91 -6.45 -33.64
C GLY A 15 -3.60 -7.42 -32.67
N ASP A 16 -4.73 -7.01 -32.11
CA ASP A 16 -5.45 -7.69 -31.01
C ASP A 16 -5.83 -9.17 -31.31
N GLU A 17 -5.96 -9.58 -32.53
CA GLU A 17 -6.31 -10.97 -32.91
C GLU A 17 -5.18 -11.67 -33.66
N SER A 18 -3.97 -11.12 -33.66
CA SER A 18 -2.85 -11.69 -34.39
C SER A 18 -2.30 -12.93 -33.67
N PRO A 19 -2.26 -14.12 -34.33
CA PRO A 19 -1.65 -15.28 -33.74
C PRO A 19 -0.15 -15.05 -33.52
N ILE A 20 0.35 -15.50 -32.38
CA ILE A 20 1.77 -15.42 -32.02
C ILE A 20 2.33 -16.82 -31.94
N GLU A 21 3.32 -17.12 -32.74
CA GLU A 21 4.10 -18.35 -32.69
C GLU A 21 5.40 -18.09 -31.92
N LEU A 22 5.71 -18.94 -30.93
CA LEU A 22 6.95 -18.88 -30.14
C LEU A 22 7.74 -20.16 -30.37
N SER A 23 9.01 -20.04 -30.73
CA SER A 23 9.94 -21.15 -30.81
C SER A 23 11.25 -20.81 -30.09
N LEU A 24 11.79 -21.77 -29.36
CA LEU A 24 13.07 -21.62 -28.65
C LEU A 24 14.14 -22.40 -29.42
N GLU A 25 15.19 -21.69 -29.85
CA GLU A 25 16.37 -22.27 -30.50
C GLU A 25 17.62 -21.87 -29.71
N GLY A 26 18.20 -22.81 -29.00
CA GLY A 26 19.33 -22.55 -28.10
C GLY A 26 18.97 -21.51 -27.02
N ASP A 27 19.66 -20.38 -27.02
CA ASP A 27 19.44 -19.26 -26.11
C ASP A 27 18.60 -18.11 -26.70
N ARG A 28 17.87 -18.40 -27.79
CA ARG A 28 17.06 -17.40 -28.54
C ARG A 28 15.61 -17.84 -28.61
N LEU A 29 14.72 -16.91 -28.18
CA LEU A 29 13.29 -17.02 -28.42
C LEU A 29 12.95 -16.30 -29.72
N HIS A 30 12.44 -17.03 -30.68
CA HIS A 30 11.89 -16.51 -31.92
C HIS A 30 10.38 -16.32 -31.73
N LEU A 31 9.91 -15.11 -32.01
CA LEU A 31 8.50 -14.73 -32.00
C LEU A 31 8.09 -14.33 -33.41
N ARG A 32 7.06 -14.96 -33.92
CA ARG A 32 6.51 -14.68 -35.24
C ARG A 32 5.03 -14.36 -35.15
N SER A 33 4.61 -13.31 -35.87
CA SER A 33 3.20 -12.95 -36.00
C SER A 33 3.00 -12.33 -37.39
N GLY A 34 2.30 -13.04 -38.28
CA GLY A 34 2.16 -12.64 -39.69
C GLY A 34 3.51 -12.46 -40.37
N ASN A 35 3.78 -11.23 -40.82
CA ASN A 35 5.04 -10.84 -41.48
C ASN A 35 6.09 -10.31 -40.50
N SER A 36 5.76 -10.22 -39.22
CA SER A 36 6.67 -9.71 -38.20
C SER A 36 7.47 -10.83 -37.53
N HIS A 37 8.77 -10.62 -37.39
CA HIS A 37 9.72 -11.58 -36.77
C HIS A 37 10.56 -10.86 -35.72
N PHE A 38 10.62 -11.42 -34.52
CA PHE A 38 11.42 -10.90 -33.42
C PHE A 38 12.30 -12.02 -32.86
N THR A 39 13.51 -11.68 -32.44
CA THR A 39 14.41 -12.60 -31.74
C THR A 39 14.85 -11.99 -30.42
N LEU A 40 14.55 -12.67 -29.32
CA LEU A 40 14.87 -12.24 -27.96
C LEU A 40 15.93 -13.18 -27.37
N SER A 41 16.86 -12.62 -26.62
CA SER A 41 17.78 -13.42 -25.79
C SER A 41 17.02 -14.02 -24.61
N THR A 42 17.34 -15.27 -24.28
CA THR A 42 16.75 -15.97 -23.13
C THR A 42 17.78 -16.28 -22.06
N LEU A 43 17.29 -16.52 -20.86
CA LEU A 43 18.03 -17.17 -19.78
C LEU A 43 17.40 -18.53 -19.50
N PRO A 44 18.18 -19.53 -19.04
CA PRO A 44 17.67 -20.83 -18.65
C PRO A 44 16.51 -20.73 -17.65
N ALA A 45 15.54 -21.64 -17.72
CA ALA A 45 14.38 -21.63 -16.84
C ALA A 45 14.74 -21.80 -15.36
N GLU A 46 15.78 -22.56 -15.08
CA GLU A 46 16.36 -22.78 -13.75
C GLU A 46 16.90 -21.52 -13.06
N HIS A 47 17.21 -20.47 -13.85
CA HIS A 47 17.59 -19.17 -13.31
C HIS A 47 16.38 -18.27 -12.95
N PHE A 48 15.14 -18.75 -13.16
CA PHE A 48 13.97 -18.01 -12.73
C PHE A 48 13.84 -18.14 -11.21
N PRO A 49 13.71 -17.02 -10.47
CA PRO A 49 13.58 -17.07 -9.03
C PRO A 49 12.40 -17.92 -8.61
N ASN A 50 12.66 -18.99 -7.88
CA ASN A 50 11.64 -19.80 -7.24
C ASN A 50 11.62 -19.45 -5.75
N VAL A 51 10.44 -19.21 -5.22
CA VAL A 51 10.24 -19.03 -3.78
C VAL A 51 9.63 -20.33 -3.27
N GLU A 52 10.44 -21.11 -2.54
CA GLU A 52 10.01 -22.34 -1.89
C GLU A 52 9.07 -22.01 -0.70
N ASP A 53 8.22 -22.94 -0.33
CA ASP A 53 7.38 -22.81 0.84
C ASP A 53 8.24 -22.92 2.11
N GLU A 54 8.07 -21.99 3.05
CA GLU A 54 8.75 -22.02 4.33
C GLU A 54 8.00 -22.95 5.29
N ASP A 55 8.73 -23.83 6.00
CA ASP A 55 8.14 -24.86 6.87
C ASP A 55 7.39 -24.27 8.08
N GLU A 56 7.73 -23.06 8.54
CA GLU A 56 7.13 -22.38 9.70
C GLU A 56 6.14 -21.27 9.31
N SER A 57 5.43 -21.43 8.22
CA SER A 57 4.46 -20.45 7.75
C SER A 57 3.12 -20.53 8.50
N PHE A 58 2.50 -19.37 8.73
CA PHE A 58 1.14 -19.27 9.24
C PHE A 58 0.17 -18.95 8.09
N ARG A 59 -0.92 -19.71 8.00
CA ARG A 59 -1.95 -19.53 6.99
C ARG A 59 -3.16 -18.81 7.58
N LEU A 60 -3.61 -17.75 6.90
CA LEU A 60 -4.74 -16.93 7.26
C LEU A 60 -5.67 -16.75 6.04
N GLU A 61 -6.97 -16.80 6.27
CA GLU A 61 -7.98 -16.46 5.27
C GLU A 61 -8.85 -15.33 5.79
N LEU A 62 -9.05 -14.30 4.95
CA LEU A 62 -9.92 -13.17 5.26
C LEU A 62 -10.57 -12.64 3.97
N PRO A 63 -11.72 -11.93 4.06
CA PRO A 63 -12.35 -11.35 2.89
C PRO A 63 -11.43 -10.36 2.16
N GLN A 64 -11.41 -10.42 0.82
CA GLN A 64 -10.60 -9.51 0.00
C GLN A 64 -10.91 -8.04 0.31
N LYS A 65 -12.21 -7.69 0.45
CA LYS A 65 -12.64 -6.34 0.78
C LYS A 65 -12.06 -5.83 2.11
N GLU A 66 -11.94 -6.69 3.14
CA GLU A 66 -11.40 -6.28 4.43
C GLU A 66 -9.88 -6.03 4.36
N LEU A 67 -9.14 -6.91 3.67
CA LEU A 67 -7.72 -6.67 3.44
C LEU A 67 -7.51 -5.41 2.59
N GLY A 68 -8.25 -5.27 1.48
CA GLY A 68 -8.18 -4.09 0.60
C GLY A 68 -8.45 -2.80 1.37
N ARG A 69 -9.54 -2.75 2.17
CA ARG A 69 -9.88 -1.62 3.04
C ARG A 69 -8.74 -1.27 4.01
N MET A 70 -8.14 -2.27 4.65
CA MET A 70 -7.02 -2.03 5.58
C MET A 70 -5.77 -1.49 4.87
N LEU A 71 -5.42 -2.05 3.70
CA LEU A 71 -4.29 -1.58 2.91
C LEU A 71 -4.50 -0.14 2.43
N ASP A 72 -5.68 0.18 1.88
CA ASP A 72 -6.01 1.53 1.41
C ASP A 72 -6.01 2.56 2.54
N ALA A 73 -6.50 2.16 3.72
CA ALA A 73 -6.56 3.03 4.89
C ALA A 73 -5.16 3.34 5.48
N THR A 74 -4.12 2.58 5.15
CA THR A 74 -2.81 2.70 5.80
C THR A 74 -1.64 2.95 4.85
N ALA A 75 -1.71 2.46 3.60
CA ALA A 75 -0.59 2.49 2.66
C ALA A 75 -0.03 3.91 2.39
N PHE A 76 -0.86 4.93 2.47
CA PHE A 76 -0.45 6.33 2.23
C PHE A 76 0.54 6.85 3.28
N ALA A 77 0.57 6.27 4.48
CA ALA A 77 1.44 6.66 5.58
C ALA A 77 2.82 5.98 5.54
N MET A 78 3.06 5.02 4.65
CA MET A 78 4.39 4.41 4.47
C MET A 78 5.41 5.46 4.00
N ALA A 79 6.62 5.39 4.53
CA ALA A 79 7.74 6.19 4.04
C ALA A 79 8.13 5.80 2.59
N GLN A 80 8.86 6.69 1.94
CA GLN A 80 9.46 6.47 0.62
C GLN A 80 10.95 6.79 0.69
N GLN A 81 11.80 5.77 0.48
CA GLN A 81 13.26 5.92 0.47
C GLN A 81 13.84 6.53 1.77
N ASP A 82 13.20 6.23 2.92
CA ASP A 82 13.73 6.60 4.23
C ASP A 82 14.93 5.70 4.59
N VAL A 83 15.94 6.27 5.23
CA VAL A 83 17.10 5.52 5.73
C VAL A 83 16.71 4.48 6.78
N ARG A 84 15.62 4.72 7.49
CA ARG A 84 14.96 3.74 8.37
C ARG A 84 14.14 2.79 7.50
N TYR A 85 14.81 1.86 6.84
CA TYR A 85 14.25 0.98 5.80
C TYR A 85 12.97 0.23 6.24
N TYR A 86 12.82 -0.07 7.53
CA TYR A 86 11.61 -0.70 8.10
C TYR A 86 10.36 0.19 8.02
N LEU A 87 10.49 1.50 7.79
CA LEU A 87 9.36 2.41 7.53
C LEU A 87 8.95 2.45 6.05
N ASN A 88 9.78 1.92 5.13
CA ASN A 88 9.45 1.83 3.70
C ASN A 88 8.50 0.67 3.40
N GLY A 89 7.80 0.18 4.40
CA GLY A 89 6.82 -0.88 4.31
C GLY A 89 5.68 -0.68 5.29
N LEU A 90 4.77 -1.62 5.28
CA LEU A 90 3.59 -1.68 6.12
C LEU A 90 3.75 -2.84 7.08
N LEU A 91 3.54 -2.61 8.38
CA LEU A 91 3.40 -3.66 9.36
C LEU A 91 2.08 -4.40 9.13
N LEU A 92 2.16 -5.70 8.90
CA LEU A 92 1.05 -6.63 9.01
C LEU A 92 1.20 -7.38 10.34
N GLU A 93 0.24 -7.19 11.22
CA GLU A 93 0.18 -7.80 12.54
C GLU A 93 -1.01 -8.76 12.60
N VAL A 94 -0.77 -9.98 13.05
CA VAL A 94 -1.81 -11.01 13.23
C VAL A 94 -1.71 -11.55 14.66
N SER A 95 -2.80 -11.44 15.39
CA SER A 95 -2.99 -12.05 16.71
C SER A 95 -4.10 -13.09 16.66
N ALA A 96 -4.41 -13.74 17.76
CA ALA A 96 -5.53 -14.67 17.86
C ALA A 96 -6.88 -14.03 17.50
N GLU A 97 -7.06 -12.73 17.77
CA GLU A 97 -8.36 -12.06 17.76
C GLU A 97 -8.47 -10.95 16.70
N HIS A 98 -7.38 -10.58 16.05
CA HIS A 98 -7.41 -9.53 15.03
C HIS A 98 -6.31 -9.64 13.99
N VAL A 99 -6.57 -9.04 12.84
CA VAL A 99 -5.57 -8.67 11.84
C VAL A 99 -5.48 -7.15 11.81
N ARG A 100 -4.26 -6.61 11.80
CA ARG A 100 -4.02 -5.16 11.81
C ARG A 100 -2.95 -4.78 10.81
N THR A 101 -3.12 -3.61 10.20
CA THR A 101 -2.11 -2.96 9.37
C THR A 101 -1.72 -1.63 10.00
N VAL A 102 -0.41 -1.35 10.01
CA VAL A 102 0.12 -0.07 10.52
C VAL A 102 1.20 0.44 9.57
N ALA A 103 1.15 1.72 9.27
CA ALA A 103 2.19 2.39 8.50
C ALA A 103 2.51 3.75 9.11
N THR A 104 3.77 4.14 9.04
CA THR A 104 4.25 5.46 9.48
C THR A 104 5.50 5.87 8.73
N ASP A 105 5.68 7.17 8.52
CA ASP A 105 6.91 7.79 8.01
C ASP A 105 7.65 8.61 9.10
N GLY A 106 7.18 8.50 10.36
CA GLY A 106 7.70 9.25 11.50
C GLY A 106 7.04 10.61 11.72
N HIS A 107 6.22 11.10 10.78
CA HIS A 107 5.45 12.35 10.87
C HIS A 107 3.95 12.08 11.02
N ARG A 108 3.46 11.03 10.42
CA ARG A 108 2.07 10.56 10.49
C ARG A 108 2.05 9.06 10.67
N LEU A 109 0.98 8.56 11.25
CA LEU A 109 0.71 7.15 11.44
C LEU A 109 -0.71 6.86 11.01
N ALA A 110 -0.89 5.75 10.29
CA ALA A 110 -2.20 5.20 9.97
C ALA A 110 -2.27 3.76 10.47
N MET A 111 -3.41 3.40 11.04
CA MET A 111 -3.69 2.07 11.56
C MET A 111 -5.11 1.65 11.17
N ALA A 112 -5.27 0.43 10.70
CA ALA A 112 -6.56 -0.19 10.45
C ALA A 112 -6.54 -1.63 10.98
N HIS A 113 -7.69 -2.15 11.38
CA HIS A 113 -7.80 -3.53 11.84
C HIS A 113 -9.16 -4.13 11.50
N VAL A 114 -9.23 -5.43 11.59
CA VAL A 114 -10.45 -6.23 11.58
C VAL A 114 -10.40 -7.22 12.74
N GLU A 115 -11.46 -7.26 13.52
CA GLU A 115 -11.66 -8.23 14.59
C GLU A 115 -12.10 -9.55 13.96
N MET A 116 -11.31 -10.60 14.18
CA MET A 116 -11.61 -11.95 13.70
C MET A 116 -10.79 -12.99 14.44
N GLN A 117 -11.37 -14.17 14.61
CA GLN A 117 -10.63 -15.32 15.16
C GLN A 117 -9.71 -15.89 14.08
N THR A 118 -8.43 -15.65 14.21
CA THR A 118 -7.42 -16.04 13.22
C THR A 118 -6.86 -17.43 13.43
N GLY A 119 -6.92 -17.95 14.66
CA GLY A 119 -6.24 -19.16 15.08
C GLY A 119 -4.73 -19.02 15.21
N CYS A 120 -4.19 -17.79 15.15
CA CYS A 120 -2.77 -17.54 15.32
C CYS A 120 -2.36 -17.76 16.79
N PRO A 121 -1.43 -18.69 17.10
CA PRO A 121 -1.11 -19.03 18.47
C PRO A 121 -0.35 -17.90 19.18
N ASP A 122 0.50 -17.21 18.44
CA ASP A 122 1.37 -16.14 18.93
C ASP A 122 1.28 -14.91 18.04
N LEU A 123 1.53 -13.74 18.60
CA LEU A 123 1.55 -12.50 17.85
C LEU A 123 2.61 -12.54 16.74
N ARG A 124 2.17 -12.48 15.49
CA ARG A 124 3.04 -12.36 14.31
C ARG A 124 3.05 -10.93 13.80
N GLN A 125 4.25 -10.44 13.54
CA GLN A 125 4.48 -9.10 13.00
C GLN A 125 5.48 -9.19 11.86
N VAL A 126 5.05 -8.81 10.67
CA VAL A 126 5.90 -8.80 9.47
C VAL A 126 5.78 -7.46 8.75
N ILE A 127 6.86 -7.03 8.10
CA ILE A 127 6.88 -5.77 7.36
C ILE A 127 6.85 -6.06 5.87
N VAL A 128 5.73 -5.73 5.24
CA VAL A 128 5.53 -5.90 3.80
C VAL A 128 6.07 -4.67 3.07
N PRO A 129 7.00 -4.81 2.11
CA PRO A 129 7.55 -3.67 1.38
C PRO A 129 6.46 -2.87 0.67
N ARG A 130 6.65 -1.54 0.59
CA ARG A 130 5.70 -0.62 -0.07
C ARG A 130 5.23 -1.11 -1.45
N LYS A 131 6.17 -1.56 -2.30
CA LYS A 131 5.81 -2.09 -3.62
C LYS A 131 4.91 -3.31 -3.52
N GLY A 132 5.22 -4.24 -2.60
CA GLY A 132 4.41 -5.42 -2.35
C GLY A 132 2.98 -5.06 -1.90
N VAL A 133 2.85 -4.10 -0.98
CA VAL A 133 1.54 -3.60 -0.52
C VAL A 133 0.72 -3.05 -1.67
N LEU A 134 1.31 -2.18 -2.49
CA LEU A 134 0.60 -1.54 -3.61
C LEU A 134 0.20 -2.53 -4.71
N GLU A 135 1.03 -3.52 -5.01
CA GLU A 135 0.70 -4.55 -5.99
C GLU A 135 -0.36 -5.53 -5.44
N LEU A 136 -0.26 -5.91 -4.17
CA LEU A 136 -1.28 -6.75 -3.53
C LEU A 136 -2.64 -6.04 -3.53
N ALA A 137 -2.69 -4.76 -3.14
CA ALA A 137 -3.94 -3.99 -3.13
C ALA A 137 -4.62 -3.93 -4.52
N ARG A 138 -3.85 -3.95 -5.60
CA ARG A 138 -4.39 -3.98 -6.98
C ARG A 138 -5.01 -5.32 -7.39
N LEU A 139 -4.64 -6.40 -6.71
CA LEU A 139 -5.17 -7.74 -6.98
C LEU A 139 -6.45 -8.04 -6.21
N LEU A 140 -6.77 -7.22 -5.21
CA LEU A 140 -7.94 -7.40 -4.36
C LEU A 140 -9.15 -6.68 -4.94
N ASP A 141 -10.29 -7.37 -4.93
CA ASP A 141 -11.59 -6.82 -5.31
C ASP A 141 -12.43 -6.52 -4.06
N ASP A 142 -13.42 -5.65 -4.19
CA ASP A 142 -14.38 -5.33 -3.12
C ASP A 142 -15.45 -6.43 -2.98
N VAL A 143 -14.99 -7.64 -2.64
CA VAL A 143 -15.82 -8.86 -2.55
C VAL A 143 -15.55 -9.64 -1.26
N GLU A 144 -16.53 -10.46 -0.87
CA GLU A 144 -16.43 -11.35 0.30
C GLU A 144 -15.58 -12.60 0.05
N THR A 145 -15.28 -12.93 -1.21
CA THR A 145 -14.41 -14.06 -1.52
C THR A 145 -13.08 -13.95 -0.78
N PRO A 146 -12.60 -15.01 -0.12
CA PRO A 146 -11.40 -14.91 0.69
C PRO A 146 -10.13 -14.74 -0.15
N VAL A 147 -9.18 -14.01 0.39
CA VAL A 147 -7.78 -14.11 0.06
C VAL A 147 -7.10 -15.01 1.08
N THR A 148 -6.24 -15.89 0.61
CA THR A 148 -5.39 -16.69 1.49
C THR A 148 -4.03 -16.05 1.61
N LEU A 149 -3.61 -15.72 2.84
CA LEU A 149 -2.26 -15.25 3.16
C LEU A 149 -1.46 -16.39 3.79
N VAL A 150 -0.25 -16.62 3.32
CA VAL A 150 0.75 -17.48 3.95
C VAL A 150 1.90 -16.59 4.40
N ILE A 151 2.08 -16.49 5.70
CA ILE A 151 3.04 -15.59 6.34
C ILE A 151 4.19 -16.43 6.87
N GLY A 152 5.31 -16.41 6.18
CA GLY A 152 6.57 -17.01 6.59
C GLY A 152 7.49 -16.01 7.27
N ASP A 153 8.72 -16.41 7.54
CA ASP A 153 9.73 -15.56 8.16
C ASP A 153 10.28 -14.52 7.18
N ASN A 154 10.45 -14.89 5.91
CA ASN A 154 11.08 -14.07 4.89
C ASN A 154 10.13 -13.62 3.77
N HIS A 155 8.98 -14.26 3.62
CA HIS A 155 8.04 -14.02 2.53
C HIS A 155 6.60 -13.97 3.01
N LEU A 156 5.82 -13.11 2.34
CA LEU A 156 4.36 -13.14 2.35
C LEU A 156 3.89 -13.65 1.00
N ARG A 157 3.06 -14.70 1.01
CA ARG A 157 2.35 -15.18 -0.18
C ARG A 157 0.87 -14.90 -0.03
N ALA A 158 0.24 -14.34 -1.06
CA ALA A 158 -1.19 -14.13 -1.14
C ALA A 158 -1.76 -14.87 -2.35
N THR A 159 -2.83 -15.63 -2.14
CA THR A 159 -3.57 -16.30 -3.23
C THR A 159 -4.93 -15.63 -3.36
N VAL A 160 -5.18 -15.05 -4.54
CA VAL A 160 -6.40 -14.32 -4.89
C VAL A 160 -6.97 -14.95 -6.16
N GLY A 161 -8.00 -15.77 -6.05
CA GLY A 161 -8.53 -16.53 -7.19
C GLY A 161 -7.45 -17.40 -7.87
N ALA A 162 -7.17 -17.11 -9.13
CA ALA A 162 -6.14 -17.80 -9.92
C ALA A 162 -4.73 -17.18 -9.77
N TYR A 163 -4.58 -16.08 -9.03
CA TYR A 163 -3.30 -15.38 -8.89
C TYR A 163 -2.60 -15.80 -7.60
N THR A 164 -1.30 -16.03 -7.70
CA THR A 164 -0.40 -16.18 -6.55
C THR A 164 0.60 -15.03 -6.57
N PHE A 165 0.54 -14.21 -5.55
CA PHE A 165 1.46 -13.10 -5.32
C PHE A 165 2.42 -13.47 -4.20
N THR A 166 3.71 -13.24 -4.40
CA THR A 166 4.73 -13.46 -3.35
C THR A 166 5.60 -12.21 -3.23
N SER A 167 5.80 -11.75 -2.00
CA SER A 167 6.67 -10.63 -1.68
C SER A 167 7.68 -11.02 -0.62
N LYS A 168 8.94 -10.69 -0.83
CA LYS A 168 9.94 -10.75 0.24
C LYS A 168 9.56 -9.73 1.32
N LEU A 169 9.76 -10.09 2.58
CA LEU A 169 9.53 -9.21 3.73
C LEU A 169 10.75 -8.32 3.99
N ILE A 170 10.53 -7.18 4.65
CA ILE A 170 11.60 -6.34 5.15
C ILE A 170 12.08 -6.90 6.48
N GLU A 171 13.36 -7.24 6.57
CA GLU A 171 13.98 -7.66 7.82
C GLU A 171 14.01 -6.50 8.82
N GLY A 172 13.83 -6.80 10.12
CA GLY A 172 13.91 -5.82 11.18
C GLY A 172 12.63 -5.73 12.02
N LYS A 173 12.66 -4.83 12.98
CA LYS A 173 11.55 -4.62 13.92
C LYS A 173 10.85 -3.30 13.62
N PHE A 174 9.54 -3.36 13.43
CA PHE A 174 8.72 -2.16 13.32
C PHE A 174 8.69 -1.41 14.66
N PRO A 175 8.68 -0.08 14.69
CA PRO A 175 8.61 0.70 15.93
C PRO A 175 7.36 0.36 16.75
N ASP A 176 7.46 0.45 18.06
CA ASP A 176 6.31 0.31 18.95
C ASP A 176 5.35 1.50 18.76
N TYR A 177 4.41 1.34 17.84
CA TYR A 177 3.46 2.36 17.48
C TYR A 177 2.49 2.74 18.61
N ASN A 178 2.28 1.85 19.60
CA ASN A 178 1.41 2.15 20.74
C ASN A 178 1.96 3.29 21.62
N ARG A 179 3.27 3.53 21.57
CA ARG A 179 3.92 4.64 22.32
C ARG A 179 3.76 6.00 21.67
N VAL A 180 3.49 6.04 20.36
CA VAL A 180 3.38 7.29 19.62
C VAL A 180 1.93 7.72 19.38
N ILE A 181 0.97 6.84 19.58
CA ILE A 181 -0.45 7.18 19.50
C ILE A 181 -0.81 8.08 20.70
N PRO A 182 -1.25 9.33 20.45
CA PRO A 182 -1.64 10.26 21.51
C PRO A 182 -2.80 9.69 22.35
N ARG A 183 -2.71 9.87 23.65
CA ARG A 183 -3.76 9.48 24.60
C ARG A 183 -4.19 10.70 25.40
N GLY A 184 -5.47 10.74 25.80
CA GLY A 184 -5.99 11.79 26.69
C GLY A 184 -6.23 13.13 26.02
N GLY A 185 -6.53 13.16 24.72
CA GLY A 185 -7.04 14.37 24.06
C GLY A 185 -8.39 14.74 24.65
N ASP A 186 -8.53 15.98 25.15
CA ASP A 186 -9.74 16.53 25.77
C ASP A 186 -10.51 17.47 24.80
N LYS A 187 -9.89 17.85 23.69
CA LYS A 187 -10.48 18.74 22.68
C LYS A 187 -10.99 17.91 21.50
N VAL A 188 -12.30 17.63 21.52
CA VAL A 188 -12.98 16.87 20.49
C VAL A 188 -13.70 17.83 19.55
N VAL A 189 -13.38 17.75 18.27
CA VAL A 189 -13.99 18.54 17.20
C VAL A 189 -14.69 17.61 16.24
N LEU A 190 -15.99 17.80 16.04
CA LEU A 190 -16.76 17.08 15.02
C LEU A 190 -16.97 17.99 13.81
N ALA A 191 -16.63 17.49 12.65
CA ALA A 191 -16.74 18.19 11.38
C ALA A 191 -17.26 17.26 10.28
N ASP A 192 -18.02 17.82 9.33
CA ASP A 192 -18.32 17.09 8.11
C ASP A 192 -17.03 16.79 7.31
N ARG A 193 -16.82 15.52 7.01
CA ARG A 193 -15.58 15.06 6.35
C ARG A 193 -15.35 15.72 4.98
N ALA A 194 -16.42 15.87 4.17
CA ALA A 194 -16.30 16.41 2.83
C ALA A 194 -16.00 17.91 2.88
N THR A 195 -16.67 18.64 3.77
CA THR A 195 -16.45 20.07 3.99
C THR A 195 -15.03 20.33 4.48
N LEU A 196 -14.55 19.63 5.52
CA LEU A 196 -13.19 19.77 6.03
C LEU A 196 -12.15 19.47 4.94
N LYS A 197 -12.31 18.37 4.20
CA LYS A 197 -11.42 18.01 3.09
C LYS A 197 -11.34 19.13 2.05
N ASN A 198 -12.48 19.66 1.61
CA ASN A 198 -12.53 20.70 0.58
C ASN A 198 -11.92 22.01 1.08
N THR A 199 -12.16 22.41 2.33
CA THR A 199 -11.55 23.59 2.96
C THR A 199 -10.03 23.45 3.03
N LEU A 200 -9.52 22.30 3.50
CA LEU A 200 -8.07 22.05 3.53
C LEU A 200 -7.45 22.06 2.12
N GLN A 201 -8.14 21.51 1.12
CA GLN A 201 -7.67 21.51 -0.27
C GLN A 201 -7.60 22.94 -0.84
N ARG A 202 -8.62 23.77 -0.62
CA ARG A 202 -8.62 25.19 -1.07
C ARG A 202 -7.51 25.99 -0.41
N ALA A 203 -7.42 25.95 0.91
CA ALA A 203 -6.37 26.65 1.65
C ALA A 203 -4.96 26.17 1.26
N GLY A 204 -4.82 24.85 1.04
CA GLY A 204 -3.55 24.24 0.67
C GLY A 204 -2.98 24.68 -0.69
N ILE A 205 -3.79 25.32 -1.57
CA ILE A 205 -3.32 25.83 -2.87
C ILE A 205 -2.20 26.87 -2.69
N LEU A 206 -2.31 27.74 -1.69
CA LEU A 206 -1.34 28.78 -1.39
C LEU A 206 -0.42 28.42 -0.20
N SER A 207 -0.31 27.14 0.13
CA SER A 207 0.65 26.68 1.13
C SER A 207 2.07 26.64 0.56
N HIS A 208 3.07 26.65 1.45
CA HIS A 208 4.47 26.53 1.07
C HIS A 208 4.73 25.23 0.30
N GLU A 209 5.33 25.29 -0.89
CA GLU A 209 5.50 24.15 -1.82
C GLU A 209 6.16 22.92 -1.21
N ASN A 210 7.19 23.11 -0.36
CA ASN A 210 7.93 22.01 0.26
C ASN A 210 7.33 21.53 1.58
N ILE A 211 6.78 22.46 2.41
CA ILE A 211 6.28 22.13 3.76
C ILE A 211 4.81 21.77 3.72
N ARG A 212 4.03 22.39 2.81
CA ARG A 212 2.57 22.16 2.64
C ARG A 212 1.78 22.24 3.95
N GLY A 213 2.23 23.11 4.86
CA GLY A 213 1.57 23.31 6.16
C GLY A 213 0.40 24.27 6.06
N VAL A 214 -0.64 24.00 6.85
CA VAL A 214 -1.74 24.92 7.11
C VAL A 214 -1.84 25.17 8.60
N ARG A 215 -2.26 26.36 9.01
CA ARG A 215 -2.56 26.69 10.40
C ARG A 215 -4.06 26.56 10.65
N LEU A 216 -4.41 25.87 11.71
CA LEU A 216 -5.79 25.70 12.16
C LEU A 216 -6.03 26.55 13.41
N ASN A 217 -7.03 27.41 13.38
CA ASN A 217 -7.52 28.14 14.54
C ASN A 217 -8.93 27.62 14.88
N LEU A 218 -9.04 27.04 16.06
CA LEU A 218 -10.30 26.48 16.54
C LEU A 218 -10.96 27.48 17.49
N GLY A 219 -12.19 27.84 17.20
CA GLY A 219 -13.05 28.65 18.03
C GLY A 219 -14.40 27.97 18.27
N PRO A 220 -15.27 28.56 19.09
CA PRO A 220 -16.59 27.98 19.35
C PRO A 220 -17.37 27.75 18.05
N ASN A 221 -17.68 26.50 17.76
CA ASN A 221 -18.42 26.04 16.57
C ASN A 221 -17.83 26.44 15.20
N GLN A 222 -16.55 26.84 15.15
CA GLN A 222 -15.89 27.30 13.94
C GLN A 222 -14.43 26.84 13.89
N LEU A 223 -13.99 26.38 12.74
CA LEU A 223 -12.60 26.11 12.42
C LEU A 223 -12.16 27.00 11.27
N GLN A 224 -11.13 27.81 11.51
CA GLN A 224 -10.49 28.64 10.49
C GLN A 224 -9.21 27.94 10.02
N VAL A 225 -8.95 28.01 8.73
CA VAL A 225 -7.80 27.39 8.06
C VAL A 225 -7.03 28.48 7.33
N PHE A 226 -5.74 28.63 7.66
CA PHE A 226 -4.85 29.62 7.05
C PHE A 226 -3.68 28.91 6.37
N ALA A 227 -3.30 29.40 5.21
CA ALA A 227 -2.06 29.04 4.54
C ALA A 227 -1.36 30.29 4.02
N ASN A 228 -0.05 30.24 3.94
CA ASN A 228 0.77 31.27 3.30
C ASN A 228 2.02 30.65 2.71
N ASN A 229 2.59 31.34 1.71
CA ASN A 229 3.83 30.94 1.04
C ASN A 229 4.90 32.04 1.13
N PRO A 230 6.14 31.77 0.70
CA PRO A 230 7.23 32.77 0.72
C PRO A 230 6.97 34.00 -0.17
N ASP A 231 6.12 33.86 -1.18
CA ASP A 231 5.73 34.95 -2.08
C ASP A 231 4.69 35.89 -1.48
N GLN A 232 4.38 35.73 -0.17
CA GLN A 232 3.39 36.49 0.58
C GLN A 232 1.94 36.33 0.11
N GLU A 233 1.66 35.29 -0.65
CA GLU A 233 0.29 34.92 -0.98
C GLU A 233 -0.35 34.21 0.22
N GLN A 234 -1.64 34.43 0.43
CA GLN A 234 -2.37 33.94 1.59
C GLN A 234 -3.72 33.35 1.18
N ALA A 235 -4.10 32.30 1.87
CA ALA A 235 -5.45 31.73 1.81
C ALA A 235 -6.03 31.68 3.21
N GLU A 236 -7.28 32.08 3.31
CA GLU A 236 -8.11 31.95 4.51
C GLU A 236 -9.44 31.31 4.12
N ASP A 237 -9.84 30.31 4.86
CA ASP A 237 -11.11 29.64 4.68
C ASP A 237 -11.65 29.21 6.04
N GLU A 238 -12.94 29.00 6.15
CA GLU A 238 -13.60 28.61 7.40
C GLU A 238 -14.70 27.57 7.17
N LEU A 239 -14.94 26.79 8.21
CA LEU A 239 -16.04 25.81 8.20
C LEU A 239 -16.68 25.70 9.59
N PRO A 240 -17.99 25.40 9.64
CA PRO A 240 -18.66 25.10 10.90
C PRO A 240 -18.21 23.74 11.41
N VAL A 241 -18.02 23.66 12.73
CA VAL A 241 -17.67 22.43 13.45
C VAL A 241 -18.44 22.37 14.76
N GLU A 242 -18.59 21.18 15.33
CA GLU A 242 -19.12 21.05 16.68
C GLU A 242 -17.94 21.06 17.67
N TYR A 243 -17.75 22.18 18.34
CA TYR A 243 -16.74 22.36 19.37
C TYR A 243 -17.19 23.42 20.36
N GLN A 244 -17.13 23.11 21.66
CA GLN A 244 -17.57 24.00 22.74
C GLN A 244 -16.45 24.43 23.70
N GLY A 245 -15.20 24.15 23.35
CA GLY A 245 -14.04 24.60 24.12
C GLY A 245 -13.61 26.02 23.78
N GLU A 246 -12.77 26.60 24.65
CA GLU A 246 -12.05 27.87 24.43
C GLU A 246 -10.76 27.64 23.61
#